data_39b0da512596ea967470e1c2beb3d07a
#
_entry.id   39b0da512596ea967470e1c2beb3d07a
#
_cell.length_a   1.000
_cell.length_b   1.000
_cell.length_c   1.000
_cell.angle_alpha   90.00
_cell.angle_beta   90.00
_cell.angle_gamma   90.00
#
_symmetry.space_group_name_H-M   'P 1'
#
loop_
_entity.id
_entity.type
_entity.pdbx_description
1 polymer ?
#
loop_
_entity_poly.entity_id
_entity_poly.type
_entity_poly.pdbx_seq_one_letter_code
_entity_poly.pdbx_strand_id
1 'polypeptide(L)'
;TGHAEAVRVKFDEDVVSYEELVGLFFEMHDPTTLNRQGPDIGTQYRSEIFCLDHDQYLIADAKKRKFNKEIYNDKIVTSISMAGNFWIAEEYHQKYVRKKKNMIF
;
A
#
# COMPACT_ATOMS: atom_id res chain seq x y z
N THR A 1 -4.45 11.07 16.66
CA THR A 1 -4.06 10.02 17.56
C THR A 1 -3.02 9.04 16.97
N GLY A 2 -2.39 9.35 15.88
CA GLY A 2 -1.28 8.57 15.36
C GLY A 2 -1.62 7.42 14.42
N HIS A 3 -2.89 7.12 14.20
CA HIS A 3 -3.29 6.09 13.25
C HIS A 3 -3.41 6.69 11.86
N ALA A 4 -2.87 5.99 10.86
CA ALA A 4 -3.09 6.37 9.48
C ALA A 4 -4.52 6.08 9.09
N GLU A 5 -5.10 6.94 8.26
CA GLU A 5 -6.37 6.67 7.64
C GLU A 5 -6.15 5.62 6.57
N ALA A 6 -6.74 4.44 6.75
CA ALA A 6 -6.49 3.31 5.88
C ALA A 6 -7.69 3.02 4.97
N VAL A 7 -7.40 2.71 3.72
CA VAL A 7 -8.40 2.32 2.73
C VAL A 7 -8.10 0.90 2.29
N ARG A 8 -9.12 0.06 2.27
CA ARG A 8 -9.02 -1.31 1.78
C ARG A 8 -9.67 -1.41 0.42
N VAL A 9 -8.93 -1.94 -0.55
CA VAL A 9 -9.42 -2.17 -1.90
C VAL A 9 -9.45 -3.67 -2.15
N LYS A 10 -10.61 -4.19 -2.52
CA LYS A 10 -10.74 -5.57 -2.99
C LYS A 10 -10.46 -5.61 -4.48
N PHE A 11 -9.69 -6.58 -4.92
CA PHE A 11 -9.40 -6.74 -6.33
C PHE A 11 -9.34 -8.22 -6.71
N ASP A 12 -9.57 -8.47 -8.00
CA ASP A 12 -9.49 -9.81 -8.58
C ASP A 12 -8.15 -9.92 -9.31
N GLU A 13 -7.31 -10.86 -8.89
CA GLU A 13 -5.98 -11.04 -9.46
C GLU A 13 -6.00 -11.41 -10.94
N ASP A 14 -7.10 -11.92 -11.46
CA ASP A 14 -7.24 -12.20 -12.89
C ASP A 14 -7.49 -10.95 -13.71
N VAL A 15 -7.90 -9.86 -13.07
CA VAL A 15 -8.23 -8.59 -13.73
C VAL A 15 -7.10 -7.59 -13.57
N VAL A 16 -6.58 -7.47 -12.36
CA VAL A 16 -5.50 -6.52 -12.05
C VAL A 16 -4.58 -7.14 -10.99
N SER A 17 -3.29 -6.96 -11.15
CA SER A 17 -2.33 -7.50 -10.20
C SER A 17 -2.12 -6.55 -9.01
N TYR A 18 -1.62 -7.10 -7.91
CA TYR A 18 -1.22 -6.30 -6.76
C TYR A 18 -0.13 -5.29 -7.17
N GLU A 19 0.80 -5.71 -8.00
CA GLU A 19 1.87 -4.82 -8.51
C GLU A 19 1.29 -3.60 -9.23
N GLU A 20 0.30 -3.82 -10.09
CA GLU A 20 -0.35 -2.71 -10.81
C GLU A 20 -1.04 -1.76 -9.84
N LEU A 21 -1.70 -2.28 -8.82
CA LEU A 21 -2.37 -1.46 -7.81
C LEU A 21 -1.38 -0.65 -7.00
N VAL A 22 -0.24 -1.23 -6.63
CA VAL A 22 0.81 -0.50 -5.93
C VAL A 22 1.33 0.65 -6.80
N GLY A 23 1.51 0.39 -8.09
CA GLY A 23 1.91 1.44 -9.03
C GLY A 23 0.91 2.59 -9.05
N LEU A 24 -0.39 2.28 -9.14
CA LEU A 24 -1.44 3.29 -9.10
C LEU A 24 -1.44 4.06 -7.77
N PHE A 25 -1.21 3.37 -6.66
CA PHE A 25 -1.11 4.01 -5.35
C PHE A 25 -0.06 5.12 -5.36
N PHE A 26 1.13 4.85 -5.89
CA PHE A 26 2.18 5.86 -5.96
C PHE A 26 1.83 7.03 -6.88
N GLU A 27 1.03 6.78 -7.92
CA GLU A 27 0.61 7.83 -8.85
C GLU A 27 -0.55 8.69 -8.32
N MET A 28 -1.37 8.13 -7.44
CA MET A 28 -2.59 8.78 -6.96
C MET A 28 -2.35 9.81 -5.85
N HIS A 29 -1.17 9.83 -5.26
CA HIS A 29 -0.84 10.75 -4.19
C HIS A 29 0.62 11.16 -4.29
N ASP A 30 1.05 12.09 -3.42
CA ASP A 30 2.45 12.47 -3.37
C ASP A 30 3.19 11.60 -2.36
N PRO A 31 4.00 10.63 -2.80
CA PRO A 31 4.72 9.75 -1.88
C PRO A 31 6.00 10.37 -1.32
N THR A 32 6.27 11.63 -1.62
CA THR A 32 7.51 12.31 -1.21
C THR A 32 7.31 13.28 -0.05
N THR A 33 6.09 13.44 0.44
CA THR A 33 5.80 14.35 1.55
C THR A 33 5.59 13.55 2.82
N LEU A 34 6.44 13.80 3.83
CA LEU A 34 6.38 13.09 5.10
C LEU A 34 5.19 13.59 5.92
N ASN A 35 4.32 12.66 6.33
CA ASN A 35 3.15 12.93 7.18
C ASN A 35 2.28 14.07 6.64
N ARG A 36 2.13 14.12 5.31
CA ARG A 36 1.42 15.21 4.69
C ARG A 36 0.88 14.81 3.31
N GLN A 37 -0.35 15.28 2.99
CA GLN A 37 -0.90 15.19 1.64
C GLN A 37 -1.54 16.53 1.31
N GLY A 38 -0.91 17.29 0.39
CA GLY A 38 -1.37 18.62 0.03
C GLY A 38 -1.44 19.51 1.26
N PRO A 39 -2.61 20.13 1.55
CA PRO A 39 -2.77 21.00 2.73
C PRO A 39 -2.96 20.22 4.03
N ASP A 40 -3.22 18.90 3.97
CA ASP A 40 -3.48 18.09 5.15
C ASP A 40 -2.18 17.64 5.77
N ILE A 41 -1.94 18.00 7.02
CA ILE A 41 -0.70 17.72 7.75
C ILE A 41 -1.01 16.90 8.99
N GLY A 42 -0.20 15.87 9.23
CA GLY A 42 -0.33 15.01 10.40
C GLY A 42 0.01 13.58 10.06
N THR A 43 0.29 12.75 11.09
CA THR A 43 0.68 11.36 10.88
C THR A 43 -0.43 10.52 10.26
N GLN A 44 -1.68 10.92 10.38
CA GLN A 44 -2.79 10.24 9.74
C GLN A 44 -2.77 10.40 8.22
N TYR A 45 -2.02 11.35 7.70
CA TYR A 45 -1.87 11.59 6.26
C TYR A 45 -0.57 11.05 5.70
N ARG A 46 0.12 10.21 6.46
CA ARG A 46 1.37 9.61 6.00
C ARG A 46 1.11 8.62 4.88
N SER A 47 2.09 8.51 3.99
CA SER A 47 2.07 7.53 2.92
C SER A 47 2.51 6.17 3.46
N GLU A 48 1.63 5.18 3.42
CA GLU A 48 1.92 3.86 3.94
C GLU A 48 1.17 2.77 3.19
N ILE A 49 1.82 1.62 3.02
CA ILE A 49 1.21 0.42 2.47
C ILE A 49 1.24 -0.63 3.58
N PHE A 50 0.08 -1.23 3.86
CA PHE A 50 -0.03 -2.31 4.83
C PHE A 50 -0.13 -3.63 4.09
N CYS A 51 0.88 -4.48 4.23
CA CYS A 51 0.93 -5.76 3.52
C CYS A 51 0.28 -6.85 4.34
N LEU A 52 -0.51 -7.68 3.68
CA LEU A 52 -1.25 -8.76 4.33
C LEU A 52 -0.46 -10.06 4.36
N ASP A 53 0.51 -10.20 3.48
CA ASP A 53 1.39 -11.35 3.45
C ASP A 53 2.78 -10.96 2.92
N HIS A 54 3.68 -11.94 2.94
CA HIS A 54 5.07 -11.70 2.54
C HIS A 54 5.20 -11.39 1.05
N ASP A 55 4.37 -12.00 0.21
CA ASP A 55 4.40 -11.75 -1.23
C ASP A 55 4.04 -10.30 -1.53
N GLN A 56 3.01 -9.76 -0.86
CA GLN A 56 2.65 -8.36 -1.00
C GLN A 56 3.80 -7.44 -0.58
N TYR A 57 4.47 -7.78 0.52
CA TYR A 57 5.60 -7.00 0.98
C TYR A 57 6.72 -6.94 -0.07
N LEU A 58 7.07 -8.09 -0.64
CA LEU A 58 8.12 -8.14 -1.66
C LEU A 58 7.75 -7.33 -2.90
N ILE A 59 6.52 -7.43 -3.34
CA ILE A 59 6.03 -6.70 -4.52
C ILE A 59 6.02 -5.19 -4.25
N ALA A 60 5.50 -4.78 -3.11
CA ALA A 60 5.43 -3.36 -2.75
C ALA A 60 6.82 -2.75 -2.61
N ASP A 61 7.73 -3.45 -1.96
CA ASP A 61 9.09 -2.99 -1.78
C ASP A 61 9.83 -2.86 -3.11
N ALA A 62 9.68 -3.84 -3.99
CA ALA A 62 10.30 -3.79 -5.32
C ALA A 62 9.77 -2.62 -6.14
N LYS A 63 8.46 -2.38 -6.11
CA LYS A 63 7.86 -1.26 -6.83
C LYS A 63 8.32 0.09 -6.29
N LYS A 64 8.41 0.21 -4.97
CA LYS A 64 8.93 1.42 -4.32
C LYS A 64 10.36 1.71 -4.77
N ARG A 65 11.21 0.71 -4.78
CA ARG A 65 12.60 0.87 -5.22
C ARG A 65 12.70 1.29 -6.68
N LYS A 66 11.90 0.66 -7.52
CA LYS A 66 11.87 0.98 -8.95
C LYS A 66 11.46 2.43 -9.18
N PHE A 67 10.36 2.87 -8.56
CA PHE A 67 9.86 4.22 -8.74
C PHE A 67 10.79 5.27 -8.12
N ASN A 68 11.41 4.94 -6.98
CA ASN A 68 12.42 5.81 -6.37
C ASN A 68 13.55 6.10 -7.34
N LYS A 69 14.03 5.07 -8.01
CA LYS A 69 15.15 5.19 -8.94
C LYS A 69 14.74 5.88 -10.25
N GLU A 70 13.57 5.53 -10.79
CA GLU A 70 13.20 5.96 -12.15
C GLU A 70 12.43 7.28 -12.20
N ILE A 71 11.68 7.61 -11.15
CA ILE A 71 10.74 8.73 -11.19
C ILE A 71 11.00 9.75 -10.08
N TYR A 72 11.24 9.30 -8.86
CA TYR A 72 11.22 10.18 -7.67
C TYR A 72 12.58 10.55 -7.12
N ASN A 73 13.69 10.14 -7.75
CA ASN A 73 15.05 10.48 -7.33
C ASN A 73 15.31 10.18 -5.84
N ASP A 74 14.91 9.00 -5.38
CA ASP A 74 15.07 8.54 -4.00
C ASP A 74 14.35 9.40 -2.95
N LYS A 75 13.28 10.08 -3.34
CA LYS A 75 12.52 10.94 -2.44
C LYS A 75 11.25 10.32 -1.86
N ILE A 76 10.96 9.06 -2.21
CA ILE A 76 9.78 8.39 -1.66
C ILE A 76 9.94 8.13 -0.17
N VAL A 77 8.96 8.60 0.61
CA VAL A 77 8.93 8.41 2.06
C VAL A 77 7.85 7.40 2.51
N THR A 78 7.22 6.72 1.55
CA THR A 78 6.20 5.72 1.85
C THR A 78 6.78 4.60 2.71
N SER A 79 6.12 4.30 3.82
CA SER A 79 6.46 3.16 4.67
C SER A 79 5.71 1.91 4.18
N ILE A 80 6.36 0.77 4.25
CA ILE A 80 5.75 -0.52 3.94
C ILE A 80 5.85 -1.37 5.19
N SER A 81 4.71 -1.77 5.75
CA SER A 81 4.67 -2.53 6.98
C SER A 81 3.67 -3.67 6.87
N MET A 82 3.78 -4.64 7.78
CA MET A 82 2.80 -5.73 7.85
C MET A 82 1.55 -5.24 8.56
N ALA A 83 0.40 -5.63 8.04
CA ALA A 83 -0.88 -5.30 8.65
C ALA A 83 -1.05 -6.04 9.97
N GLY A 84 -1.90 -5.49 10.86
CA GLY A 84 -2.20 -6.14 12.13
C GLY A 84 -3.06 -7.39 11.97
N ASN A 85 -3.24 -8.11 13.07
CA ASN A 85 -3.94 -9.40 13.07
C ASN A 85 -5.35 -9.35 12.48
N PHE A 86 -6.05 -8.26 12.68
CA PHE A 86 -7.39 -8.10 12.13
C PHE A 86 -7.39 -8.18 10.60
N TRP A 87 -6.47 -7.47 9.96
CA TRP A 87 -6.36 -7.47 8.51
C TRP A 87 -5.90 -8.82 7.97
N ILE A 88 -4.99 -9.48 8.67
CA ILE A 88 -4.49 -10.80 8.30
C ILE A 88 -5.63 -11.82 8.36
N ALA A 89 -6.47 -11.75 9.39
CA ALA A 89 -7.62 -12.64 9.53
C ALA A 89 -8.62 -12.44 8.38
N GLU A 90 -8.87 -11.20 7.98
CA GLU A 90 -9.73 -10.91 6.83
C GLU A 90 -9.15 -11.47 5.54
N GLU A 91 -7.83 -11.35 5.35
CA GLU A 91 -7.18 -11.89 4.16
C GLU A 91 -7.28 -13.41 4.12
N TYR A 92 -7.08 -14.07 5.24
CA TYR A 92 -7.24 -15.51 5.33
C TYR A 92 -8.67 -15.92 4.94
N HIS A 93 -9.66 -15.19 5.43
CA HIS A 93 -11.05 -15.43 5.09
C HIS A 93 -11.32 -15.22 3.61
N GLN A 94 -10.71 -14.22 3.01
CA GLN A 94 -10.86 -13.91 1.60
C GLN A 94 -10.30 -15.00 0.68
N LYS A 95 -9.34 -15.78 1.12
CA LYS A 95 -8.77 -16.85 0.32
C LYS A 95 -9.79 -17.93 -0.05
N TYR A 96 -10.84 -18.07 0.75
CA TYR A 96 -11.93 -18.99 0.43
C TYR A 96 -12.86 -18.48 -0.66
N VAL A 97 -12.78 -17.20 -0.95
CA VAL A 97 -13.59 -16.57 -2.00
C VAL A 97 -12.73 -16.40 -3.26
N ARG A 98 -11.94 -17.42 -3.54
CA ARG A 98 -11.12 -17.54 -4.74
C ARG A 98 -10.02 -16.51 -4.84
N LYS A 99 -9.96 -15.82 -6.00
CA LYS A 99 -8.84 -14.96 -6.38
C LYS A 99 -8.98 -13.53 -5.92
N LYS A 100 -9.98 -13.24 -5.10
CA LYS A 100 -10.15 -11.90 -4.58
C LYS A 100 -9.17 -11.65 -3.45
N LYS A 101 -8.43 -10.57 -3.59
CA LYS A 101 -7.42 -10.15 -2.63
C LYS A 101 -7.73 -8.75 -2.12
N ASN A 102 -7.08 -8.37 -1.04
CA ASN A 102 -7.17 -7.01 -0.52
C ASN A 102 -5.85 -6.29 -0.64
N MET A 103 -5.92 -4.99 -0.87
CA MET A 103 -4.82 -4.07 -0.73
C MET A 103 -5.22 -3.02 0.30
N ILE A 104 -4.32 -2.71 1.22
CA ILE A 104 -4.56 -1.70 2.26
C ILE A 104 -3.49 -0.62 2.17
N PHE A 105 -3.95 0.60 2.12
CA PHE A 105 -3.05 1.75 2.05
C PHE A 105 -3.66 3.00 2.67
#